data_042e864b7d007723b8c9ab7811321af6
#
_entry.id   042e864b7d007723b8c9ab7811321af6
#
_cell.length_a   1.000
_cell.length_b   1.000
_cell.length_c   1.000
_cell.angle_alpha   90.00
_cell.angle_beta   90.00
_cell.angle_gamma   90.00
#
_symmetry.space_group_name_H-M   'P 1'
#
loop_
_entity.id
_entity.type
_entity.pdbx_description
1 polymer ?
#
loop_
_entity_poly.entity_id
_entity_poly.type
_entity_poly.pdbx_seq_one_letter_code
_entity_poly.pdbx_strand_id
1 'polypeptide(L)'
;EKDRFEVCNHRYSALCDQAHGAAVLNDCKYGISMNGNALELTLLRAAAAPEMHADNREHHFTYGFTAWEGSFADSDVVRQGYEMNVKPVITAGVVDTFSAFGVEKDNVILESVKLPEDGSGDLILRLYEAKKAAVNTKVFTALNVAQAWTCNMLEKKEAEVAVEDNTV
;
A
#
# COMPACT_ATOMS: atom_id res chain seq x y z
N GLU A 1 2.56 21.38 16.29
CA GLU A 1 1.64 20.22 16.19
C GLU A 1 0.32 20.45 16.92
N LYS A 2 0.24 21.39 17.88
CA LYS A 2 -1.01 21.72 18.58
C LYS A 2 -2.09 22.33 17.68
N ASP A 3 -1.75 22.76 16.50
CA ASP A 3 -2.60 23.36 15.46
C ASP A 3 -3.15 22.33 14.44
N ARG A 4 -2.75 21.05 14.55
CA ARG A 4 -3.21 19.95 13.70
C ARG A 4 -3.84 18.86 14.55
N PHE A 5 -5.06 19.08 14.97
CA PHE A 5 -5.78 18.06 15.76
C PHE A 5 -6.35 16.90 14.93
N GLU A 6 -6.46 17.05 13.61
CA GLU A 6 -6.87 15.99 12.69
C GLU A 6 -6.13 16.12 11.36
N VAL A 7 -5.66 15.00 10.81
CA VAL A 7 -4.94 14.92 9.54
C VAL A 7 -5.52 13.82 8.67
N CYS A 8 -5.25 13.87 7.37
CA CYS A 8 -5.61 12.79 6.46
C CYS A 8 -4.74 11.56 6.70
N ASN A 9 -5.41 10.40 6.71
CA ASN A 9 -4.75 9.10 6.62
C ASN A 9 -5.31 8.27 5.46
N HIS A 10 -4.60 7.22 5.10
CA HIS A 10 -5.03 6.29 4.06
C HIS A 10 -4.53 4.89 4.38
N ARG A 11 -5.44 3.91 4.41
CA ARG A 11 -5.22 2.50 4.72
C ARG A 11 -4.82 2.22 6.17
N TYR A 12 -3.85 2.92 6.73
CA TYR A 12 -3.43 2.77 8.12
C TYR A 12 -2.82 4.03 8.70
N SER A 13 -2.81 4.10 10.02
CA SER A 13 -2.02 5.06 10.79
C SER A 13 -1.38 4.34 11.96
N ALA A 14 -0.08 4.55 12.12
CA ALA A 14 0.72 3.85 13.11
C ALA A 14 1.35 4.83 14.12
N LEU A 15 1.39 4.39 15.36
CA LEU A 15 2.14 5.00 16.45
C LEU A 15 3.17 3.97 16.93
N CYS A 16 4.45 4.29 16.85
CA CYS A 16 5.51 3.37 17.22
C CYS A 16 6.76 4.10 17.75
N ASP A 17 7.53 3.36 18.49
CA ASP A 17 8.91 3.70 18.88
C ASP A 17 9.89 2.61 18.38
N GLN A 18 11.02 2.45 19.04
CA GLN A 18 12.02 1.43 18.67
C GLN A 18 11.68 0.03 19.21
N ALA A 19 10.80 -0.08 20.19
CA ALA A 19 10.52 -1.31 20.89
C ALA A 19 9.13 -1.88 20.56
N HIS A 20 8.14 -1.04 20.30
CA HIS A 20 6.77 -1.45 20.07
C HIS A 20 6.05 -0.51 19.11
N GLY A 21 5.03 -1.02 18.48
CA GLY A 21 4.14 -0.22 17.67
C GLY A 21 2.71 -0.74 17.68
N ALA A 22 1.79 0.15 17.36
CA ALA A 22 0.39 -0.17 17.13
C ALA A 22 -0.16 0.65 15.98
N ALA A 23 -1.14 0.12 15.27
CA ALA A 23 -1.77 0.80 14.16
C ALA A 23 -3.27 0.56 14.11
N VAL A 24 -3.98 1.56 13.60
CA VAL A 24 -5.36 1.45 13.16
C VAL A 24 -5.36 1.32 11.63
N LEU A 25 -5.99 0.26 11.14
CA LEU A 25 -6.23 0.01 9.73
C LEU A 25 -7.65 0.45 9.37
N ASN A 26 -7.87 0.93 8.17
CA ASN A 26 -9.23 1.26 7.71
C ASN A 26 -9.37 1.15 6.19
N ASP A 27 -10.63 1.01 5.72
CA ASP A 27 -10.95 0.88 4.31
C ASP A 27 -11.45 2.18 3.66
N CYS A 28 -12.03 3.10 4.42
CA CYS A 28 -12.68 4.29 3.84
C CYS A 28 -12.80 5.49 4.78
N LYS A 29 -12.06 5.52 5.89
CA LYS A 29 -12.08 6.63 6.85
C LYS A 29 -10.74 7.36 6.84
N TYR A 30 -10.77 8.65 6.52
CA TYR A 30 -9.56 9.41 6.18
C TYR A 30 -9.14 10.41 7.24
N GLY A 31 -9.97 10.69 8.23
CA GLY A 31 -9.63 11.58 9.34
C GLY A 31 -9.02 10.81 10.50
N ILE A 32 -7.85 11.23 10.96
CA ILE A 32 -7.21 10.67 12.14
C ILE A 32 -6.58 11.79 12.98
N SER A 33 -6.67 11.64 14.28
CA SER A 33 -5.95 12.49 15.23
C SER A 33 -5.04 11.65 16.12
N MET A 34 -4.03 12.30 16.66
CA MET A 34 -3.09 11.70 17.59
C MET A 34 -2.88 12.65 18.78
N ASN A 35 -3.07 12.10 19.97
CA ASN A 35 -2.82 12.84 21.20
C ASN A 35 -2.03 11.95 22.18
N GLY A 36 -0.74 12.25 22.35
CA GLY A 36 0.16 11.40 23.11
C GLY A 36 0.26 9.99 22.55
N ASN A 37 -0.23 9.01 23.28
CA ASN A 37 -0.25 7.60 22.89
C ASN A 37 -1.62 7.11 22.39
N ALA A 38 -2.55 8.00 22.10
CA ALA A 38 -3.86 7.68 21.55
C ALA A 38 -3.93 7.98 20.06
N LEU A 39 -4.48 7.04 19.28
CA LEU A 39 -4.89 7.22 17.88
C LEU A 39 -6.42 7.24 17.83
N GLU A 40 -6.99 8.25 17.20
CA GLU A 40 -8.43 8.44 17.11
C GLU A 40 -8.87 8.53 15.66
N LEU A 41 -9.52 7.49 15.14
CA LEU A 41 -10.06 7.45 13.79
C LEU A 41 -11.45 8.10 13.77
N THR A 42 -11.62 9.15 12.96
CA THR A 42 -12.92 9.80 12.76
C THR A 42 -13.79 8.93 11.87
N LEU A 43 -14.88 8.40 12.42
CA LEU A 43 -15.81 7.55 11.70
C LEU A 43 -16.87 8.35 10.94
N LEU A 44 -17.45 9.38 11.58
CA LEU A 44 -18.48 10.25 11.03
C LEU A 44 -18.38 11.64 11.65
N ARG A 45 -18.76 12.66 10.89
CA ARG A 45 -18.88 14.03 11.39
C ARG A 45 -20.32 14.50 11.55
N ALA A 46 -21.24 14.01 10.74
CA ALA A 46 -22.65 14.38 10.75
C ALA A 46 -22.85 15.92 10.73
N ALA A 47 -22.17 16.59 9.80
CA ALA A 47 -22.22 18.04 9.67
C ALA A 47 -23.64 18.51 9.36
N ALA A 48 -24.06 19.59 10.02
CA ALA A 48 -25.38 20.19 9.84
C ALA A 48 -25.38 21.39 8.86
N ALA A 49 -24.20 21.79 8.37
CA ALA A 49 -24.05 22.86 7.39
C ALA A 49 -22.88 22.52 6.44
N PRO A 50 -23.00 22.81 5.15
CA PRO A 50 -24.12 23.43 4.45
C PRO A 50 -25.35 22.50 4.23
N GLU A 51 -25.20 21.19 4.45
CA GLU A 51 -26.28 20.20 4.30
C GLU A 51 -26.68 19.64 5.67
N MET A 52 -27.92 19.85 6.06
CA MET A 52 -28.40 19.45 7.39
C MET A 52 -28.55 17.94 7.59
N HIS A 53 -28.53 17.18 6.48
CA HIS A 53 -28.70 15.72 6.48
C HIS A 53 -27.51 15.00 5.85
N ALA A 54 -26.33 15.63 5.82
CA ALA A 54 -25.16 15.18 5.09
C ALA A 54 -24.80 13.70 5.32
N ASP A 55 -24.82 13.24 6.56
CA ASP A 55 -24.48 11.86 6.93
C ASP A 55 -25.69 11.06 7.46
N ASN A 56 -26.91 11.53 7.22
CA ASN A 56 -28.13 10.88 7.72
C ASN A 56 -28.53 9.70 6.81
N ARG A 57 -27.72 8.64 6.81
CA ARG A 57 -27.91 7.41 6.05
C ARG A 57 -27.15 6.26 6.69
N GLU A 58 -27.34 5.05 6.17
CA GLU A 58 -26.57 3.88 6.59
C GLU A 58 -25.11 3.99 6.09
N HIS A 59 -24.15 3.65 6.94
CA HIS A 59 -22.74 3.69 6.66
C HIS A 59 -22.11 2.32 6.89
N HIS A 60 -21.31 1.87 5.94
CA HIS A 60 -20.55 0.63 6.02
C HIS A 60 -19.06 0.98 5.95
N PHE A 61 -18.30 0.53 6.91
CA PHE A 61 -16.86 0.70 6.95
C PHE A 61 -16.22 -0.41 7.79
N THR A 62 -14.97 -0.71 7.48
CA THR A 62 -14.17 -1.68 8.21
C THR A 62 -12.95 -0.99 8.79
N TYR A 63 -12.66 -1.26 10.04
CA TYR A 63 -11.41 -0.87 10.66
C TYR A 63 -10.83 -2.04 11.45
N GLY A 64 -9.52 -2.05 11.62
CA GLY A 64 -8.79 -3.07 12.34
C GLY A 64 -7.75 -2.46 13.26
N PHE A 65 -7.27 -3.26 14.17
CA PHE A 65 -6.18 -2.91 15.06
C PHE A 65 -5.08 -3.97 14.94
N THR A 66 -3.83 -3.52 14.89
CA THR A 66 -2.65 -4.38 14.93
C THR A 66 -1.60 -3.79 15.86
N ALA A 67 -0.79 -4.64 16.46
CA ALA A 67 0.35 -4.25 17.29
C ALA A 67 1.52 -5.19 17.01
N TRP A 68 2.74 -4.71 17.22
CA TRP A 68 3.96 -5.48 17.00
C TRP A 68 5.04 -5.10 18.00
N GLU A 69 6.03 -5.96 18.14
CA GLU A 69 7.29 -5.68 18.83
C GLU A 69 8.33 -5.20 17.82
N GLY A 70 9.24 -4.33 18.26
CA GLY A 70 10.26 -3.73 17.41
C GLY A 70 9.84 -2.41 16.77
N SER A 71 10.65 -1.94 15.84
CA SER A 71 10.44 -0.71 15.10
C SER A 71 9.35 -0.83 14.02
N PHE A 72 9.02 0.27 13.35
CA PHE A 72 8.11 0.22 12.19
C PHE A 72 8.61 -0.72 11.08
N ALA A 73 9.93 -0.86 10.91
CA ALA A 73 10.52 -1.75 9.91
C ALA A 73 10.21 -3.23 10.17
N ASP A 74 9.97 -3.61 11.42
CA ASP A 74 9.66 -4.99 11.83
C ASP A 74 8.16 -5.31 11.68
N SER A 75 7.33 -4.31 11.38
CA SER A 75 5.87 -4.48 11.28
C SER A 75 5.42 -5.02 9.93
N ASP A 76 4.27 -5.68 9.93
CA ASP A 76 3.51 -6.07 8.73
C ASP A 76 2.40 -5.06 8.36
N VAL A 77 2.36 -3.90 9.00
CA VAL A 77 1.22 -2.97 8.90
C VAL A 77 0.94 -2.51 7.47
N VAL A 78 1.97 -2.32 6.65
CA VAL A 78 1.82 -1.93 5.24
C VAL A 78 1.07 -3.03 4.48
N ARG A 79 1.50 -4.29 4.60
CA ARG A 79 0.86 -5.44 3.98
C ARG A 79 -0.57 -5.62 4.46
N GLN A 80 -0.80 -5.57 5.77
CA GLN A 80 -2.15 -5.67 6.36
C GLN A 80 -3.08 -4.56 5.86
N GLY A 81 -2.57 -3.33 5.69
CA GLY A 81 -3.32 -2.23 5.09
C GLY A 81 -3.72 -2.50 3.64
N TYR A 82 -2.85 -3.15 2.85
CA TYR A 82 -3.20 -3.60 1.50
C TYR A 82 -4.23 -4.74 1.52
N GLU A 83 -4.02 -5.76 2.31
CA GLU A 83 -4.91 -6.93 2.42
C GLU A 83 -6.34 -6.54 2.83
N MET A 84 -6.49 -5.55 3.70
CA MET A 84 -7.80 -5.01 4.06
C MET A 84 -8.49 -4.28 2.89
N ASN A 85 -7.72 -3.58 2.06
CA ASN A 85 -8.25 -2.68 1.03
C ASN A 85 -8.34 -3.30 -0.37
N VAL A 86 -7.49 -4.28 -0.67
CA VAL A 86 -7.45 -4.98 -1.96
C VAL A 86 -8.09 -6.36 -1.81
N LYS A 87 -9.37 -6.44 -2.16
CA LYS A 87 -10.11 -7.70 -2.03
C LYS A 87 -9.69 -8.69 -3.12
N PRO A 88 -9.54 -9.99 -2.78
CA PRO A 88 -9.26 -11.01 -3.79
C PRO A 88 -10.45 -11.15 -4.76
N VAL A 89 -10.13 -11.40 -6.02
CA VAL A 89 -11.12 -11.80 -7.02
C VAL A 89 -11.34 -13.30 -6.91
N ILE A 90 -12.59 -13.70 -6.69
CA ILE A 90 -12.97 -15.12 -6.54
C ILE A 90 -13.63 -15.56 -7.85
N THR A 91 -13.11 -16.63 -8.42
CA THR A 91 -13.67 -17.27 -9.63
C THR A 91 -13.77 -18.78 -9.44
N ALA A 92 -14.70 -19.41 -10.17
CA ALA A 92 -14.82 -20.85 -10.18
C ALA A 92 -13.74 -21.46 -11.08
N GLY A 93 -13.14 -22.56 -10.65
CA GLY A 93 -12.13 -23.28 -11.41
C GLY A 93 -11.15 -24.01 -10.51
N VAL A 94 -10.27 -24.78 -11.15
CA VAL A 94 -9.13 -25.42 -10.48
C VAL A 94 -7.88 -24.96 -11.22
N VAL A 95 -6.98 -24.30 -10.51
CA VAL A 95 -5.69 -23.84 -11.04
C VAL A 95 -4.60 -24.15 -10.02
N ASP A 96 -3.40 -24.43 -10.51
CA ASP A 96 -2.24 -24.53 -9.63
C ASP A 96 -1.86 -23.15 -9.09
N THR A 97 -1.37 -23.12 -7.87
CA THR A 97 -0.88 -21.88 -7.26
C THR A 97 0.36 -21.39 -8.00
N PHE A 98 0.32 -20.16 -8.49
CA PHE A 98 1.47 -19.51 -9.10
C PHE A 98 1.52 -18.02 -8.78
N SER A 99 2.69 -17.41 -8.89
CA SER A 99 2.87 -15.96 -8.81
C SER A 99 3.42 -15.46 -10.13
N ALA A 100 2.72 -14.53 -10.77
CA ALA A 100 3.19 -13.93 -12.03
C ALA A 100 4.39 -13.00 -11.80
N PHE A 101 4.45 -12.36 -10.65
CA PHE A 101 5.52 -11.44 -10.23
C PHE A 101 5.85 -11.63 -8.76
N GLY A 102 7.10 -11.40 -8.40
CA GLY A 102 7.55 -11.39 -7.01
C GLY A 102 8.67 -10.38 -6.81
N VAL A 103 8.86 -9.97 -5.57
CA VAL A 103 9.93 -9.07 -5.13
C VAL A 103 10.69 -9.75 -4.00
N GLU A 104 12.02 -9.70 -4.03
CA GLU A 104 12.86 -10.39 -3.05
C GLU A 104 12.70 -9.83 -1.64
N LYS A 105 12.65 -8.51 -1.52
CA LYS A 105 12.63 -7.81 -0.22
C LYS A 105 11.22 -7.42 0.17
N ASP A 106 10.84 -7.74 1.40
CA ASP A 106 9.51 -7.51 1.98
C ASP A 106 9.17 -6.04 2.23
N ASN A 107 10.18 -5.16 2.26
CA ASN A 107 10.00 -3.73 2.36
C ASN A 107 9.79 -3.03 1.01
N VAL A 108 9.86 -3.76 -0.11
CA VAL A 108 9.53 -3.25 -1.44
C VAL A 108 8.19 -3.80 -1.88
N ILE A 109 7.27 -2.90 -2.17
CA ILE A 109 5.91 -3.23 -2.58
C ILE A 109 5.79 -3.09 -4.10
N LEU A 110 5.35 -4.17 -4.76
CA LEU A 110 4.86 -4.09 -6.12
C LEU A 110 3.44 -3.53 -6.10
N GLU A 111 3.32 -2.23 -6.36
CA GLU A 111 2.06 -1.52 -6.24
C GLU A 111 1.12 -1.79 -7.40
N SER A 112 1.66 -1.79 -8.62
CA SER A 112 0.84 -2.04 -9.81
C SER A 112 1.64 -2.64 -10.95
N VAL A 113 0.92 -3.39 -11.79
CA VAL A 113 1.35 -3.89 -13.08
C VAL A 113 0.36 -3.37 -14.11
N LYS A 114 0.84 -2.66 -15.13
CA LYS A 114 -0.02 -2.03 -16.13
C LYS A 114 0.61 -2.09 -17.53
N LEU A 115 -0.22 -1.85 -18.54
CA LEU A 115 0.26 -1.56 -19.89
C LEU A 115 0.76 -0.10 -19.95
N PRO A 116 1.80 0.20 -20.77
CA PRO A 116 2.30 1.56 -20.93
C PRO A 116 1.34 2.43 -21.74
N GLU A 117 1.45 3.75 -21.55
CA GLU A 117 0.62 4.73 -22.25
C GLU A 117 0.91 4.81 -23.77
N ASP A 118 2.12 4.40 -24.18
CA ASP A 118 2.53 4.44 -25.61
C ASP A 118 2.00 3.26 -26.44
N GLY A 119 1.36 2.27 -25.81
CA GLY A 119 0.81 1.11 -26.47
C GLY A 119 1.85 0.13 -27.04
N SER A 120 3.11 0.19 -26.59
CA SER A 120 4.21 -0.67 -27.07
C SER A 120 3.98 -2.17 -26.81
N GLY A 121 3.12 -2.52 -25.87
CA GLY A 121 2.90 -3.91 -25.43
C GLY A 121 3.88 -4.34 -24.32
N ASP A 122 4.78 -3.48 -23.89
CA ASP A 122 5.61 -3.69 -22.71
C ASP A 122 4.74 -3.77 -21.42
N LEU A 123 5.35 -4.10 -20.29
CA LEU A 123 4.69 -4.02 -18.99
C LEU A 123 5.42 -3.00 -18.11
N ILE A 124 4.65 -2.16 -17.46
CA ILE A 124 5.13 -1.23 -16.44
C ILE A 124 4.87 -1.81 -15.06
N LEU A 125 5.94 -1.96 -14.29
CA LEU A 125 5.88 -2.35 -12.88
C LEU A 125 6.17 -1.11 -12.03
N ARG A 126 5.27 -0.78 -11.11
CA ARG A 126 5.49 0.28 -10.13
C ARG A 126 5.83 -0.34 -8.79
N LEU A 127 7.00 0.05 -8.28
CA LEU A 127 7.50 -0.42 -7.00
C LEU A 127 7.79 0.79 -6.12
N TYR A 128 7.64 0.61 -4.81
CA TYR A 128 8.12 1.58 -3.84
C TYR A 128 8.64 0.91 -2.59
N GLU A 129 9.58 1.57 -1.92
CA GLU A 129 10.09 1.16 -0.61
C GLU A 129 9.16 1.69 0.49
N ALA A 130 8.70 0.81 1.39
CA ALA A 130 7.62 1.10 2.33
C ALA A 130 8.07 1.32 3.79
N LYS A 131 9.34 1.02 4.13
CA LYS A 131 9.83 1.00 5.52
C LYS A 131 10.94 2.03 5.79
N LYS A 132 11.11 3.02 4.92
CA LYS A 132 12.11 4.12 5.00
C LYS A 132 13.56 3.61 5.03
N ALA A 133 13.88 2.59 4.26
CA ALA A 133 15.21 1.99 4.17
C ALA A 133 15.72 2.01 2.73
N ALA A 134 17.02 2.31 2.55
CA ALA A 134 17.66 2.08 1.26
C ALA A 134 17.84 0.57 1.06
N VAL A 135 17.43 0.05 -0.10
CA VAL A 135 17.45 -1.38 -0.39
C VAL A 135 17.77 -1.66 -1.85
N ASN A 136 18.56 -2.69 -2.09
CA ASN A 136 18.66 -3.34 -3.39
C ASN A 136 17.76 -4.59 -3.35
N THR A 137 16.94 -4.77 -4.35
CA THR A 137 16.02 -5.89 -4.45
C THR A 137 16.02 -6.47 -5.85
N LYS A 138 15.55 -7.70 -5.97
CA LYS A 138 15.32 -8.36 -7.24
C LYS A 138 13.82 -8.49 -7.49
N VAL A 139 13.43 -8.37 -8.74
CA VAL A 139 12.05 -8.61 -9.19
C VAL A 139 12.07 -9.85 -10.07
N PHE A 140 11.23 -10.82 -9.76
CA PHE A 140 11.07 -12.04 -10.56
C PHE A 140 9.74 -12.04 -11.27
N THR A 141 9.71 -12.71 -12.41
CA THR A 141 8.46 -12.95 -13.12
C THR A 141 8.40 -14.34 -13.72
N ALA A 142 7.20 -14.89 -13.83
CA ALA A 142 6.92 -16.10 -14.58
C ALA A 142 6.87 -15.86 -16.11
N LEU A 143 6.95 -14.61 -16.54
CA LEU A 143 6.95 -14.24 -17.95
C LEU A 143 8.37 -14.27 -18.52
N ASN A 144 8.51 -14.55 -19.81
CA ASN A 144 9.79 -14.43 -20.50
C ASN A 144 10.12 -12.96 -20.71
N VAL A 145 11.18 -12.48 -20.09
CA VAL A 145 11.66 -11.09 -20.18
C VAL A 145 12.79 -11.02 -21.20
N ALA A 146 12.60 -10.26 -22.25
CA ALA A 146 13.64 -10.01 -23.26
C ALA A 146 14.60 -8.90 -22.82
N GLN A 147 14.06 -7.83 -22.28
CA GLN A 147 14.80 -6.63 -21.84
C GLN A 147 14.03 -5.92 -20.72
N ALA A 148 14.75 -5.18 -19.88
CA ALA A 148 14.17 -4.36 -18.82
C ALA A 148 14.86 -2.99 -18.75
N TRP A 149 14.11 -1.98 -18.34
CA TRP A 149 14.62 -0.62 -18.14
C TRP A 149 14.01 0.00 -16.87
N THR A 150 14.78 0.83 -16.23
CA THR A 150 14.17 1.84 -15.36
C THR A 150 13.49 2.90 -16.21
N CYS A 151 12.39 3.44 -15.73
CA CYS A 151 11.69 4.54 -16.37
C CYS A 151 11.27 5.59 -15.34
N ASN A 152 11.06 6.81 -15.79
CA ASN A 152 10.50 7.86 -14.96
C ASN A 152 8.97 7.73 -14.84
N MET A 153 8.35 8.64 -14.06
CA MET A 153 6.89 8.62 -13.83
C MET A 153 6.05 8.88 -15.11
N LEU A 154 6.67 9.35 -16.20
CA LEU A 154 6.07 9.48 -17.52
C LEU A 154 6.37 8.28 -18.44
N GLU A 155 6.85 7.18 -17.88
CA GLU A 155 7.16 5.91 -18.54
C GLU A 155 8.27 5.99 -19.61
N LYS A 156 9.08 7.06 -19.59
CA LYS A 156 10.23 7.19 -20.48
C LYS A 156 11.40 6.38 -19.96
N LYS A 157 11.94 5.52 -20.82
CA LYS A 157 13.11 4.67 -20.52
C LYS A 157 14.32 5.54 -20.17
N GLU A 158 15.02 5.20 -19.06
CA GLU A 158 16.19 5.94 -18.57
C GLU A 158 17.46 5.09 -18.62
N ALA A 159 17.45 3.90 -18.00
CA ALA A 159 18.60 3.01 -17.97
C ALA A 159 18.18 1.56 -18.21
N GLU A 160 18.98 0.84 -18.96
CA GLU A 160 18.81 -0.61 -19.13
C GLU A 160 19.20 -1.34 -17.84
N VAL A 161 18.44 -2.35 -17.48
CA VAL A 161 18.68 -3.19 -16.31
C VAL A 161 18.96 -4.62 -16.80
N ALA A 162 19.99 -5.26 -16.21
CA ALA A 162 20.33 -6.62 -16.55
C ALA A 162 19.17 -7.57 -16.22
N VAL A 163 18.95 -8.53 -17.12
CA VAL A 163 17.95 -9.58 -16.95
C VAL A 163 18.67 -10.92 -16.93
N GLU A 164 18.49 -11.68 -15.86
CA GLU A 164 19.03 -13.03 -15.69
C GLU A 164 17.90 -13.97 -15.27
N ASP A 165 17.60 -14.99 -16.05
CA ASP A 165 16.56 -15.99 -15.76
C ASP A 165 15.21 -15.37 -15.33
N ASN A 166 14.71 -14.40 -16.10
CA ASN A 166 13.49 -13.63 -15.82
C ASN A 166 13.51 -12.87 -14.46
N THR A 167 14.70 -12.57 -14.00
CA THR A 167 14.97 -11.76 -12.79
C THR A 167 15.65 -10.47 -13.19
N VAL A 168 15.18 -9.38 -12.60
CA VAL A 168 15.65 -8.01 -12.82
C VAL A 168 16.15 -7.41 -11.52
#